data_a51557be098d565cf1a05ac4b9a5c6e9
#
_entry.id   a51557be098d565cf1a05ac4b9a5c6e9
#
_cell.length_a   1.000
_cell.length_b   1.000
_cell.length_c   1.000
_cell.angle_alpha   90.00
_cell.angle_beta   90.00
_cell.angle_gamma   90.00
#
_symmetry.space_group_name_H-M   'P 1'
#
loop_
_entity.id
_entity.type
_entity.pdbx_description
1 polymer ?
#
loop_
_entity_poly.entity_id
_entity_poly.type
_entity_poly.pdbx_seq_one_letter_code
_entity_poly.pdbx_strand_id
1 'polypeptide(L)'
;ESQSVELNLSCPNLGGNMLPWDSAGVFAKYRGTDREGCIAKVSPLVTPEQLEFLIDELGFTQLHFSNTLPWRGAGGLSGVTLRPYTLELIRLVRENWGEAVTIIAGGGVSDFGAVYEYLKEGANHVSLGSVCFNPFKLRKILKGKYDEN
;
A
#
# COMPACT_ATOMS: atom_id res chain seq x y z
N GLU A 1 22.22 -13.00 4.02
CA GLU A 1 21.48 -12.08 3.13
C GLU A 1 20.12 -11.83 3.74
N SER A 2 19.82 -10.59 4.11
CA SER A 2 18.49 -10.21 4.59
C SER A 2 17.50 -10.28 3.42
N GLN A 3 16.48 -11.12 3.54
CA GLN A 3 15.42 -11.20 2.53
C GLN A 3 14.28 -10.27 2.95
N SER A 4 13.93 -9.32 2.09
CA SER A 4 12.71 -8.53 2.27
C SER A 4 11.47 -9.38 1.98
N VAL A 5 10.45 -9.25 2.81
CA VAL A 5 9.18 -9.99 2.68
C VAL A 5 8.02 -9.01 2.73
N GLU A 6 7.13 -9.09 1.75
CA GLU A 6 5.84 -8.40 1.78
C GLU A 6 4.75 -9.36 2.25
N LEU A 7 4.09 -9.01 3.36
CA LEU A 7 2.95 -9.74 3.89
C LEU A 7 1.66 -9.13 3.35
N ASN A 8 0.92 -9.87 2.55
CA ASN A 8 -0.37 -9.42 2.03
C ASN A 8 -1.46 -9.68 3.08
N LEU A 9 -1.77 -8.66 3.89
CA LEU A 9 -2.69 -8.76 5.03
C LEU A 9 -4.17 -8.58 4.65
N SER A 10 -4.48 -8.32 3.39
CA SER A 10 -5.85 -7.95 2.99
C SER A 10 -6.18 -8.33 1.55
N CYS A 11 -5.97 -9.58 1.17
CA CYS A 11 -6.32 -10.04 -0.18
C CYS A 11 -7.83 -10.34 -0.29
N PRO A 12 -8.63 -9.55 -1.04
CA PRO A 12 -10.08 -9.80 -1.18
C PRO A 12 -10.41 -11.07 -1.97
N ASN A 13 -9.42 -11.66 -2.66
CA ASN A 13 -9.61 -12.86 -3.48
C ASN A 13 -9.65 -14.16 -2.66
N LEU A 14 -9.46 -14.10 -1.35
CA LEU A 14 -9.51 -15.25 -0.45
C LEU A 14 -10.90 -15.46 0.17
N GLY A 15 -11.97 -15.21 -0.59
CA GLY A 15 -13.33 -15.54 -0.17
C GLY A 15 -13.86 -14.78 1.04
N GLY A 16 -13.45 -13.53 1.22
CA GLY A 16 -13.88 -12.68 2.33
C GLY A 16 -13.19 -12.97 3.67
N ASN A 17 -12.33 -13.97 3.73
CA ASN A 17 -11.46 -14.21 4.87
C ASN A 17 -10.25 -13.24 4.77
N MET A 18 -10.48 -11.99 5.14
CA MET A 18 -9.40 -11.14 5.63
C MET A 18 -8.74 -11.93 6.76
N LEU A 19 -7.40 -11.98 6.77
CA LEU A 19 -6.69 -12.57 7.90
C LEU A 19 -7.30 -11.97 9.17
N PRO A 20 -7.80 -12.81 10.10
CA PRO A 20 -8.41 -12.27 11.30
C PRO A 20 -7.34 -11.44 12.01
N TRP A 21 -7.62 -10.17 12.22
CA TRP A 21 -6.73 -9.27 12.98
C TRP A 21 -6.44 -9.83 14.37
N ASP A 22 -7.34 -10.71 14.87
CA ASP A 22 -7.19 -11.49 16.10
C ASP A 22 -6.05 -12.53 16.05
N SER A 23 -5.51 -12.80 14.87
CA SER A 23 -4.35 -13.70 14.71
C SER A 23 -3.01 -12.98 14.90
N ALA A 24 -2.96 -11.98 15.76
CA ALA A 24 -1.76 -11.17 16.07
C ALA A 24 -0.50 -12.00 16.30
N GLY A 25 -0.63 -13.16 16.96
CA GLY A 25 0.46 -14.09 17.19
C GLY A 25 1.15 -14.61 15.91
N VAL A 26 0.43 -14.67 14.78
CA VAL A 26 1.02 -15.05 13.49
C VAL A 26 1.97 -13.96 12.98
N PHE A 27 1.66 -12.71 13.25
CA PHE A 27 2.46 -11.57 12.79
C PHE A 27 3.58 -11.20 13.76
N ALA A 28 3.46 -11.55 15.03
CA ALA A 28 4.47 -11.28 16.05
C ALA A 28 5.87 -11.81 15.68
N LYS A 29 5.94 -12.92 14.94
CA LYS A 29 7.21 -13.46 14.42
C LYS A 29 7.88 -12.61 13.36
N TYR A 30 7.15 -11.66 12.77
CA TYR A 30 7.65 -10.72 11.75
C TYR A 30 7.95 -9.34 12.33
N ARG A 31 7.78 -9.20 13.66
CA ARG A 31 8.09 -8.00 14.42
C ARG A 31 9.58 -7.89 14.67
N GLY A 32 10.12 -6.67 14.61
CA GLY A 32 11.42 -6.33 15.15
C GLY A 32 12.61 -6.58 14.24
N THR A 33 13.77 -6.52 14.86
CA THR A 33 15.11 -6.42 14.27
C THR A 33 15.55 -7.59 13.39
N ASP A 34 14.91 -8.73 13.49
CA ASP A 34 15.33 -9.92 12.73
C ASP A 34 14.93 -9.90 11.27
N ARG A 35 14.10 -8.91 10.86
CA ARG A 35 13.69 -8.72 9.46
C ARG A 35 13.59 -7.24 9.09
N GLU A 36 14.73 -6.61 8.93
CA GLU A 36 14.79 -5.37 8.16
C GLU A 36 14.14 -5.62 6.80
N GLY A 37 13.10 -4.87 6.46
CA GLY A 37 12.41 -5.00 5.20
C GLY A 37 11.14 -5.85 5.21
N CYS A 38 10.52 -6.12 6.36
CA CYS A 38 9.15 -6.64 6.40
C CYS A 38 8.16 -5.53 6.07
N ILE A 39 7.42 -5.72 4.98
CA ILE A 39 6.43 -4.77 4.49
C ILE A 39 5.04 -5.32 4.79
N ALA A 40 4.18 -4.52 5.44
CA ALA A 40 2.77 -4.85 5.60
C ALA A 40 1.96 -4.25 4.44
N LYS A 41 1.43 -5.11 3.57
CA LYS A 41 0.53 -4.68 2.49
C LYS A 41 -0.91 -4.75 2.97
N VAL A 42 -1.56 -3.59 2.94
CA VAL A 42 -2.90 -3.39 3.50
C VAL A 42 -3.93 -2.96 2.46
N SER A 43 -5.19 -3.17 2.79
CA SER A 43 -6.33 -2.71 2.00
C SER A 43 -6.43 -1.19 1.99
N PRO A 44 -7.00 -0.59 0.93
CA PRO A 44 -7.46 0.79 0.97
C PRO A 44 -8.52 1.07 2.06
N LEU A 45 -9.12 0.04 2.62
CA LEU A 45 -10.14 0.12 3.69
C LEU A 45 -9.56 -0.21 5.07
N VAL A 46 -8.24 -0.22 5.23
CA VAL A 46 -7.62 -0.38 6.55
C VAL A 46 -8.07 0.75 7.48
N THR A 47 -8.47 0.41 8.71
CA THR A 47 -8.92 1.40 9.68
C THR A 47 -7.74 2.03 10.43
N PRO A 48 -7.93 3.23 11.05
CA PRO A 48 -6.90 3.84 11.90
C PRO A 48 -6.44 2.91 13.02
N GLU A 49 -7.35 2.20 13.68
CA GLU A 49 -7.04 1.26 14.77
C GLU A 49 -6.21 0.07 14.27
N GLN A 50 -6.46 -0.38 13.05
CA GLN A 50 -5.68 -1.44 12.42
C GLN A 50 -4.27 -0.97 12.06
N LEU A 51 -4.11 0.29 11.63
CA LEU A 51 -2.79 0.89 11.38
C LEU A 51 -2.01 1.05 12.69
N GLU A 52 -2.65 1.56 13.75
CA GLU A 52 -2.07 1.66 15.08
C GLU A 52 -1.58 0.28 15.56
N PHE A 53 -2.40 -0.74 15.45
CA PHE A 53 -2.03 -2.11 15.81
C PHE A 53 -0.81 -2.60 15.01
N LEU A 54 -0.76 -2.37 13.69
CA LEU A 54 0.38 -2.78 12.86
C LEU A 54 1.66 -2.04 13.24
N ILE A 55 1.58 -0.74 13.45
CA ILE A 55 2.75 0.11 13.66
C ILE A 55 3.21 0.03 15.12
N ASP A 56 2.31 0.30 16.06
CA ASP A 56 2.67 0.50 17.47
C ASP A 56 2.77 -0.84 18.22
N GLU A 57 1.85 -1.78 17.97
CA GLU A 57 1.85 -3.06 18.65
C GLU A 57 2.75 -4.11 17.96
N LEU A 58 2.68 -4.22 16.64
CA LEU A 58 3.47 -5.19 15.88
C LEU A 58 4.81 -4.65 15.38
N GLY A 59 5.04 -3.35 15.41
CA GLY A 59 6.30 -2.70 15.06
C GLY A 59 6.64 -2.71 13.57
N PHE A 60 5.63 -2.71 12.69
CA PHE A 60 5.89 -2.53 11.26
C PHE A 60 6.30 -1.08 10.96
N THR A 61 7.44 -0.92 10.32
CA THR A 61 7.96 0.38 9.89
C THR A 61 7.80 0.62 8.39
N GLN A 62 7.25 -0.36 7.65
CA GLN A 62 7.03 -0.26 6.22
C GLN A 62 5.61 -0.72 5.86
N LEU A 63 4.85 0.17 5.24
CA LEU A 63 3.47 -0.09 4.80
C LEU A 63 3.35 0.04 3.29
N HIS A 64 2.60 -0.87 2.68
CA HIS A 64 2.26 -0.80 1.27
C HIS A 64 0.74 -0.65 1.09
N PHE A 65 0.31 0.54 0.70
CA PHE A 65 -1.09 0.84 0.38
C PHE A 65 -1.39 0.47 -1.07
N SER A 66 -1.67 -0.78 -1.33
CA SER A 66 -1.86 -1.27 -2.69
C SER A 66 -2.66 -2.56 -2.72
N ASN A 67 -3.95 -2.46 -2.55
CA ASN A 67 -4.83 -3.61 -2.76
C ASN A 67 -6.09 -3.15 -3.48
N THR A 68 -6.97 -4.10 -3.83
CA THR A 68 -8.24 -3.79 -4.48
C THR A 68 -9.35 -3.56 -3.45
N LEU A 69 -10.34 -2.74 -3.81
CA LEU A 69 -11.59 -2.67 -3.05
C LEU A 69 -12.45 -3.91 -3.32
N PRO A 70 -13.15 -4.44 -2.31
CA PRO A 70 -14.10 -5.53 -2.54
C PRO A 70 -15.16 -5.13 -3.58
N TRP A 71 -15.40 -6.00 -4.55
CA TRP A 71 -16.46 -5.82 -5.54
C TRP A 71 -17.52 -6.91 -5.41
N ARG A 72 -18.76 -6.57 -5.68
CA ARG A 72 -19.93 -7.45 -5.51
C ARG A 72 -19.70 -8.86 -6.12
N GLY A 73 -19.58 -9.86 -5.27
CA GLY A 73 -19.65 -11.28 -5.58
C GLY A 73 -18.38 -11.98 -6.02
N ALA A 74 -17.40 -11.33 -6.65
CA ALA A 74 -16.09 -11.92 -6.99
C ALA A 74 -15.10 -10.88 -7.47
N GLY A 75 -13.88 -10.90 -6.92
CA GLY A 75 -12.77 -10.05 -7.34
C GLY A 75 -12.67 -8.73 -6.59
N GLY A 76 -11.80 -7.86 -7.07
CA GLY A 76 -11.52 -6.55 -6.49
C GLY A 76 -11.56 -5.43 -7.52
N LEU A 77 -12.14 -4.29 -7.14
CA LEU A 77 -12.08 -3.07 -7.93
C LEU A 77 -10.68 -2.48 -7.84
N SER A 78 -10.08 -2.23 -8.98
CA SER A 78 -8.74 -1.61 -9.11
C SER A 78 -8.81 -0.34 -9.97
N GLY A 79 -7.66 0.31 -10.17
CA GLY A 79 -7.55 1.49 -11.01
C GLY A 79 -7.75 2.80 -10.26
N VAL A 80 -8.08 3.88 -10.98
CA VAL A 80 -8.09 5.26 -10.46
C VAL A 80 -9.02 5.48 -9.27
N THR A 81 -10.02 4.64 -9.08
CA THR A 81 -10.94 4.69 -7.94
C THR A 81 -10.25 4.45 -6.59
N LEU A 82 -9.07 3.85 -6.58
CA LEU A 82 -8.28 3.62 -5.36
C LEU A 82 -7.54 4.87 -4.88
N ARG A 83 -7.27 5.81 -5.78
CA ARG A 83 -6.42 6.98 -5.52
C ARG A 83 -6.84 7.83 -4.32
N PRO A 84 -8.13 8.21 -4.14
CA PRO A 84 -8.54 8.96 -2.97
C PRO A 84 -8.24 8.25 -1.64
N TYR A 85 -8.49 6.95 -1.58
CA TYR A 85 -8.22 6.14 -0.38
C TYR A 85 -6.73 6.08 -0.05
N THR A 86 -5.88 5.88 -1.06
CA THR A 86 -4.43 5.85 -0.86
C THR A 86 -3.91 7.20 -0.36
N LEU A 87 -4.40 8.31 -0.92
CA LEU A 87 -4.02 9.66 -0.47
C LEU A 87 -4.43 9.91 0.98
N GLU A 88 -5.64 9.50 1.36
CA GLU A 88 -6.13 9.63 2.74
C GLU A 88 -5.26 8.83 3.72
N LEU A 89 -4.89 7.60 3.36
CA LEU A 89 -4.02 6.77 4.18
C LEU A 89 -2.61 7.35 4.32
N ILE A 90 -2.05 7.94 3.26
CA ILE A 90 -0.76 8.62 3.33
C ILE A 90 -0.82 9.77 4.35
N ARG A 91 -1.84 10.64 4.27
CA ARG A 91 -2.05 11.76 5.20
C ARG A 91 -2.16 11.25 6.64
N LEU A 92 -3.03 10.27 6.86
CA LEU A 92 -3.27 9.70 8.17
C LEU A 92 -1.96 9.19 8.81
N VAL A 93 -1.15 8.46 8.06
CA VAL A 93 0.12 7.93 8.57
C VAL A 93 1.13 9.06 8.81
N ARG A 94 1.21 10.05 7.94
CA ARG A 94 2.11 11.19 8.13
C ARG A 94 1.72 12.06 9.32
N GLU A 95 0.43 12.25 9.56
CA GLU A 95 -0.08 13.01 10.70
C GLU A 95 0.21 12.33 12.04
N ASN A 96 0.12 11.00 12.11
CA ASN A 96 0.24 10.27 13.38
C ASN A 96 1.65 9.72 13.64
N TRP A 97 2.39 9.28 12.63
CA TRP A 97 3.71 8.62 12.79
C TRP A 97 4.85 9.34 12.04
N GLY A 98 4.54 10.38 11.27
CA GLY A 98 5.56 11.16 10.56
C GLY A 98 6.42 10.31 9.63
N GLU A 99 7.73 10.53 9.68
CA GLU A 99 8.72 9.82 8.86
C GLU A 99 9.21 8.48 9.49
N ALA A 100 8.69 8.11 10.67
CA ALA A 100 9.02 6.82 11.29
C ALA A 100 8.53 5.61 10.47
N VAL A 101 7.57 5.82 9.57
CA VAL A 101 6.98 4.80 8.70
C VAL A 101 7.33 5.06 7.25
N THR A 102 7.93 4.08 6.58
CA THR A 102 8.13 4.10 5.13
C THR A 102 6.83 3.73 4.43
N ILE A 103 6.34 4.60 3.56
CA ILE A 103 5.10 4.42 2.81
C ILE A 103 5.42 4.07 1.36
N ILE A 104 4.92 2.93 0.91
CA ILE A 104 4.85 2.54 -0.49
C ILE A 104 3.41 2.75 -0.95
N ALA A 105 3.16 3.77 -1.76
CA ALA A 105 1.83 4.09 -2.26
C ALA A 105 1.54 3.39 -3.58
N GLY A 106 0.40 2.75 -3.70
CA GLY A 106 -0.05 2.09 -4.92
C GLY A 106 -1.56 2.19 -5.14
N GLY A 107 -2.00 1.60 -6.23
CA GLY A 107 -3.40 1.69 -6.66
C GLY A 107 -3.69 2.99 -7.41
N GLY A 108 -4.35 2.88 -8.55
CA GLY A 108 -4.79 4.03 -9.35
C GLY A 108 -3.70 4.83 -10.06
N VAL A 109 -2.47 4.35 -10.09
CA VAL A 109 -1.36 5.01 -10.81
C VAL A 109 -1.52 4.76 -12.31
N SER A 110 -2.00 5.75 -13.04
CA SER A 110 -2.24 5.70 -14.48
C SER A 110 -1.29 6.57 -15.30
N ASP A 111 -0.63 7.52 -14.66
CA ASP A 111 0.21 8.55 -15.26
C ASP A 111 1.24 9.09 -14.24
N PHE A 112 2.15 9.95 -14.69
CA PHE A 112 3.16 10.55 -13.83
C PHE A 112 2.56 11.56 -12.82
N GLY A 113 1.42 12.18 -13.15
CA GLY A 113 0.71 13.07 -12.23
C GLY A 113 0.29 12.35 -10.94
N ALA A 114 -0.21 11.10 -11.07
CA ALA A 114 -0.55 10.27 -9.92
C ALA A 114 0.68 9.90 -9.06
N VAL A 115 1.82 9.63 -9.71
CA VAL A 115 3.09 9.38 -8.99
C VAL A 115 3.50 10.63 -8.20
N TYR A 116 3.50 11.78 -8.88
CA TYR A 116 3.87 13.05 -8.26
C TYR A 116 2.96 13.40 -7.06
N GLU A 117 1.66 13.18 -7.20
CA GLU A 117 0.70 13.45 -6.13
C GLU A 117 0.96 12.59 -4.89
N TYR A 118 1.21 11.30 -5.06
CA TYR A 118 1.54 10.41 -3.93
C TYR A 118 2.85 10.83 -3.24
N LEU A 119 3.90 11.14 -4.01
CA LEU A 119 5.17 11.59 -3.44
C LEU A 119 5.01 12.95 -2.73
N LYS A 120 4.25 13.88 -3.31
CA LYS A 120 3.95 15.18 -2.71
C LYS A 120 3.17 15.06 -1.41
N GLU A 121 2.26 14.08 -1.31
CA GLU A 121 1.49 13.82 -0.10
C GLU A 121 2.31 13.15 1.00
N GLY A 122 3.51 12.65 0.68
CA GLY A 122 4.43 12.09 1.66
C GLY A 122 4.75 10.61 1.48
N ALA A 123 4.36 9.96 0.38
CA ALA A 123 4.84 8.60 0.09
C ALA A 123 6.36 8.62 -0.18
N ASN A 124 7.07 7.62 0.32
CA ASN A 124 8.49 7.43 0.04
C ASN A 124 8.71 6.74 -1.31
N HIS A 125 7.81 5.83 -1.66
CA HIS A 125 7.87 5.04 -2.88
C HIS A 125 6.48 4.92 -3.50
N VAL A 126 6.46 4.68 -4.82
CA VAL A 126 5.21 4.43 -5.56
C VAL A 126 5.30 3.09 -6.27
N SER A 127 4.31 2.23 -6.03
CA SER A 127 4.18 0.95 -6.71
C SER A 127 3.31 1.05 -7.96
N LEU A 128 3.76 0.45 -9.05
CA LEU A 128 3.08 0.42 -10.33
C LEU A 128 2.45 -0.96 -10.53
N GLY A 129 1.12 -1.00 -10.69
CA GLY A 129 0.36 -2.24 -10.91
C GLY A 129 -0.12 -2.35 -12.36
N SER A 130 -1.42 -2.16 -12.58
CA SER A 130 -2.08 -2.38 -13.88
C SER A 130 -1.50 -1.55 -15.05
N VAL A 131 -0.88 -0.40 -14.77
CA VAL A 131 -0.22 0.43 -15.79
C VAL A 131 0.96 -0.30 -16.47
N CYS A 132 1.56 -1.29 -15.79
CA CYS A 132 2.63 -2.11 -16.33
C CYS A 132 2.21 -2.92 -17.58
N PHE A 133 0.91 -3.16 -17.75
CA PHE A 133 0.37 -3.80 -18.96
C PHE A 133 0.25 -2.84 -20.17
N ASN A 134 0.53 -1.55 -19.95
CA ASN A 134 0.59 -0.55 -21.03
C ASN A 134 1.99 0.04 -21.14
N PRO A 135 2.85 -0.52 -22.04
CA PRO A 135 4.25 -0.12 -22.13
C PRO A 135 4.46 1.35 -22.52
N PHE A 136 3.52 1.94 -23.24
CA PHE A 136 3.62 3.36 -23.62
C PHE A 136 3.39 4.27 -22.41
N LYS A 137 2.37 3.99 -21.59
CA LYS A 137 2.11 4.74 -20.36
C LYS A 137 3.23 4.51 -19.34
N LEU A 138 3.64 3.27 -19.15
CA LEU A 138 4.76 2.93 -18.26
C LEU A 138 6.02 3.73 -18.62
N ARG A 139 6.38 3.78 -19.92
CA ARG A 139 7.54 4.53 -20.38
C ARG A 139 7.43 6.04 -20.10
N LYS A 140 6.22 6.62 -20.22
CA LYS A 140 5.98 8.03 -19.88
C LYS A 140 6.20 8.29 -18.40
N ILE A 141 5.63 7.44 -17.55
CA ILE A 141 5.81 7.50 -16.08
C ILE A 141 7.29 7.43 -15.71
N LEU A 142 8.01 6.43 -16.21
CA LEU A 142 9.43 6.22 -15.90
C LEU A 142 10.34 7.36 -16.41
N LYS A 143 9.89 8.13 -17.40
CA LYS A 143 10.59 9.33 -17.88
C LYS A 143 10.19 10.62 -17.16
N GLY A 144 9.29 10.54 -16.17
CA GLY A 144 8.77 11.71 -15.49
C GLY A 144 7.97 12.66 -16.38
N LYS A 145 7.30 12.15 -17.42
CA LYS A 145 6.51 12.96 -18.33
C LYS A 145 5.04 12.94 -17.97
N TYR A 146 4.45 14.13 -17.87
CA TYR A 146 3.02 14.28 -17.79
C TYR A 146 2.36 13.88 -19.13
N ASP A 147 1.15 13.33 -19.05
CA ASP A 147 0.34 13.18 -20.26
C ASP A 147 -0.08 14.57 -20.72
N GLU A 148 0.33 14.95 -21.93
CA GLU A 148 -0.21 16.13 -22.62
C GLU A 148 -1.66 15.80 -22.99
N ASN A 149 -2.60 16.61 -22.47
CA ASN A 149 -4.01 16.56 -22.82
C ASN A 149 -4.24 17.04 -24.25
#